data_790896ff6a31ef09af8cb95e3f1b98dd
#
_entry.id   790896ff6a31ef09af8cb95e3f1b98dd
#
_cell.length_a   1.000
_cell.length_b   1.000
_cell.length_c   1.000
_cell.angle_alpha   90.00
_cell.angle_beta   90.00
_cell.angle_gamma   90.00
#
_symmetry.space_group_name_H-M   'P 1'
#
loop_
_entity.id
_entity.type
_entity.pdbx_description
1 polymer ?
#
loop_
_entity_poly.entity_id
_entity_poly.type
_entity_poly.pdbx_seq_one_letter_code
_entity_poly.pdbx_strand_id
1 'polypeptide(L)'
;MKIGYARVSTGLQNLNLQEDRLNQYGCEKIFSDHISGSKSKRPGLDKAIEFARSGDTIVVWRLDRLGRNMEDLITLVNELNNRGVSFHSLEENITMDKSSSTGQLLFHLFAAFAEFERNLILERSSAGRIAARARGRYGGRPEKLNKQD
;
A
#
# COMPACT_ATOMS: atom_id res chain seq x y z
N MET A 1 -8.61 -3.26 -20.67
CA MET A 1 -9.33 -4.14 -19.72
C MET A 1 -9.21 -3.60 -18.32
N LYS A 2 -10.26 -3.71 -17.53
CA LYS A 2 -10.25 -3.35 -16.11
C LYS A 2 -10.09 -4.62 -15.29
N ILE A 3 -9.06 -4.67 -14.47
CA ILE A 3 -8.73 -5.83 -13.64
C ILE A 3 -8.87 -5.43 -12.19
N GLY A 4 -9.76 -6.11 -11.46
CA GLY A 4 -10.02 -5.80 -10.07
C GLY A 4 -9.09 -6.55 -9.13
N TYR A 5 -8.74 -5.91 -8.03
CA TYR A 5 -7.99 -6.56 -6.95
C TYR A 5 -8.66 -6.24 -5.61
N ALA A 6 -8.88 -7.27 -4.82
CA ALA A 6 -9.49 -7.17 -3.50
C ALA A 6 -8.58 -7.82 -2.46
N ARG A 7 -8.46 -7.18 -1.31
CA ARG A 7 -7.66 -7.71 -0.21
C ARG A 7 -8.41 -7.57 1.10
N VAL A 8 -8.47 -8.67 1.85
CA VAL A 8 -9.11 -8.67 3.17
C VAL A 8 -8.24 -9.41 4.17
N SER A 9 -8.30 -8.98 5.40
CA SER A 9 -7.61 -9.66 6.50
C SER A 9 -8.52 -10.65 7.21
N THR A 10 -9.82 -10.39 7.26
CA THR A 10 -10.82 -11.23 7.89
C THR A 10 -12.17 -11.08 7.19
N GLY A 11 -12.89 -12.18 7.13
CA GLY A 11 -14.30 -12.19 6.79
C GLY A 11 -14.62 -12.16 5.30
N LEU A 12 -15.57 -13.01 4.92
CA LEU A 12 -16.07 -13.07 3.55
C LEU A 12 -16.89 -11.84 3.17
N GLN A 13 -17.51 -11.18 4.15
CA GLN A 13 -18.37 -10.03 3.90
C GLN A 13 -17.59 -8.87 3.27
N ASN A 14 -16.39 -8.57 3.77
CA ASN A 14 -15.56 -7.52 3.21
C ASN A 14 -15.12 -7.85 1.79
N LEU A 15 -14.81 -9.11 1.53
CA LEU A 15 -14.44 -9.55 0.19
C LEU A 15 -15.61 -9.38 -0.76
N ASN A 16 -16.79 -9.81 -0.38
CA ASN A 16 -17.98 -9.70 -1.21
C ASN A 16 -18.30 -8.24 -1.53
N LEU A 17 -18.19 -7.35 -0.55
CA LEU A 17 -18.40 -5.93 -0.76
C LEU A 17 -17.44 -5.36 -1.80
N GLN A 18 -16.16 -5.69 -1.67
CA GLN A 18 -15.15 -5.22 -2.61
C GLN A 18 -15.41 -5.78 -4.01
N GLU A 19 -15.71 -7.07 -4.11
CA GLU A 19 -16.00 -7.70 -5.39
C GLU A 19 -17.23 -7.10 -6.06
N ASP A 20 -18.28 -6.83 -5.29
CA ASP A 20 -19.47 -6.20 -5.83
C ASP A 20 -19.18 -4.82 -6.39
N ARG A 21 -18.39 -4.01 -5.67
CA ARG A 21 -18.00 -2.68 -6.13
C ARG A 21 -17.17 -2.77 -7.41
N LEU A 22 -16.23 -3.69 -7.44
CA LEU A 22 -15.38 -3.89 -8.61
C LEU A 22 -16.19 -4.33 -9.83
N ASN A 23 -17.14 -5.25 -9.63
CA ASN A 23 -18.03 -5.71 -10.69
C ASN A 23 -18.91 -4.57 -11.21
N GLN A 24 -19.44 -3.74 -10.34
CA GLN A 24 -20.25 -2.58 -10.72
C GLN A 24 -19.46 -1.59 -11.56
N TYR A 25 -18.18 -1.45 -11.28
CA TYR A 25 -17.31 -0.57 -12.05
C TYR A 25 -16.98 -1.11 -13.43
N GLY A 26 -17.18 -2.41 -13.64
CA GLY A 26 -16.95 -3.03 -14.94
C GLY A 26 -15.66 -3.82 -15.03
N CYS A 27 -15.12 -4.29 -13.90
CA CYS A 27 -13.94 -5.14 -13.92
C CYS A 27 -14.26 -6.48 -14.55
N GLU A 28 -13.46 -6.89 -15.52
CA GLU A 28 -13.68 -8.11 -16.27
C GLU A 28 -13.07 -9.33 -15.58
N LYS A 29 -12.03 -9.10 -14.79
CA LYS A 29 -11.35 -10.13 -14.03
C LYS A 29 -11.05 -9.59 -12.66
N ILE A 30 -11.26 -10.40 -11.62
CA ILE A 30 -11.00 -9.99 -10.24
C ILE A 30 -10.09 -11.01 -9.58
N PHE A 31 -9.01 -10.51 -8.99
CA PHE A 31 -8.10 -11.31 -8.17
C PHE A 31 -8.24 -10.87 -6.71
N SER A 32 -7.98 -11.78 -5.80
CA SER A 32 -8.13 -11.45 -4.38
C SER A 32 -7.08 -12.16 -3.53
N ASP A 33 -6.82 -11.56 -2.37
CA ASP A 33 -5.96 -12.14 -1.36
C ASP A 33 -6.64 -12.08 0.00
N HIS A 34 -6.48 -13.16 0.76
CA HIS A 34 -6.79 -13.20 2.18
C HIS A 34 -5.47 -13.16 2.93
N ILE A 35 -5.20 -12.05 3.59
CA ILE A 35 -3.92 -11.85 4.28
C ILE A 35 -4.20 -11.53 5.74
N SER A 36 -3.63 -12.33 6.64
CA SER A 36 -3.70 -12.06 8.07
C SER A 36 -2.37 -11.48 8.54
N GLY A 37 -2.44 -10.43 9.32
CA GLY A 37 -1.27 -9.83 9.93
C GLY A 37 -0.32 -9.17 8.94
N SER A 38 0.96 -9.32 9.21
CA SER A 38 2.02 -8.62 8.48
C SER A 38 2.60 -9.41 7.32
N LYS A 39 1.92 -10.44 6.85
CA LYS A 39 2.44 -11.24 5.74
C LYS A 39 2.63 -10.38 4.50
N SER A 40 3.81 -10.48 3.91
CA SER A 40 4.18 -9.68 2.75
C SER A 40 3.74 -10.31 1.43
N LYS A 41 3.52 -11.62 1.40
CA LYS A 41 3.17 -12.31 0.16
C LYS A 41 1.72 -12.06 -0.21
N ARG A 42 1.53 -11.67 -1.45
CA ARG A 42 0.20 -11.40 -2.01
C ARG A 42 0.09 -12.09 -3.37
N PRO A 43 -0.14 -13.42 -3.37
CA PRO A 43 -0.19 -14.16 -4.63
C PRO A 43 -1.29 -13.69 -5.58
N GLY A 44 -2.42 -13.23 -5.06
CA GLY A 44 -3.48 -12.69 -5.90
C GLY A 44 -3.06 -11.39 -6.60
N LEU A 45 -2.36 -10.51 -5.90
CA LEU A 45 -1.84 -9.29 -6.49
C LEU A 45 -0.80 -9.60 -7.55
N ASP A 46 0.10 -10.53 -7.26
CA ASP A 46 1.11 -10.95 -8.21
C ASP A 46 0.48 -11.49 -9.50
N LYS A 47 -0.57 -12.28 -9.36
CA LYS A 47 -1.32 -12.81 -10.52
C LYS A 47 -2.00 -11.68 -11.29
N ALA A 48 -2.56 -10.70 -10.60
CA ALA A 48 -3.21 -9.57 -11.26
C ALA A 48 -2.20 -8.77 -12.08
N ILE A 49 -1.04 -8.49 -11.52
CA ILE A 49 0.02 -7.76 -12.20
C ILE A 49 0.52 -8.55 -13.41
N GLU A 50 0.72 -9.84 -13.24
CA GLU A 50 1.17 -10.72 -14.31
C GLU A 50 0.15 -10.83 -15.43
N PHE A 51 -1.13 -10.86 -15.08
CA PHE A 51 -2.23 -10.92 -16.04
C PHE A 51 -2.40 -9.62 -16.83
N ALA A 52 -2.10 -8.48 -16.20
CA ALA A 52 -2.29 -7.17 -16.80
C ALA A 52 -1.33 -6.93 -17.96
N ARG A 53 -1.83 -6.30 -19.00
CA ARG A 53 -1.06 -5.94 -20.18
C ARG A 53 -1.03 -4.42 -20.32
N SER A 54 -0.12 -3.92 -21.14
CA SER A 54 -0.05 -2.50 -21.45
C SER A 54 -1.42 -2.01 -21.94
N GLY A 55 -1.90 -0.94 -21.34
CA GLY A 55 -3.21 -0.39 -21.62
C GLY A 55 -4.30 -0.82 -20.65
N ASP A 56 -4.03 -1.83 -19.81
CA ASP A 56 -4.98 -2.28 -18.80
C ASP A 56 -4.93 -1.39 -17.57
N THR A 57 -5.96 -1.50 -16.73
CA THR A 57 -6.05 -0.75 -15.47
C THR A 57 -6.31 -1.71 -14.31
N ILE A 58 -5.50 -1.62 -13.27
CA ILE A 58 -5.75 -2.32 -12.00
C ILE A 58 -6.67 -1.44 -11.17
N VAL A 59 -7.79 -1.99 -10.74
CA VAL A 59 -8.81 -1.26 -9.98
C VAL A 59 -8.94 -1.86 -8.59
N VAL A 60 -8.92 -0.99 -7.58
CA VAL A 60 -9.13 -1.41 -6.18
C VAL A 60 -10.25 -0.59 -5.58
N TRP A 61 -10.85 -1.12 -4.51
CA TRP A 61 -11.90 -0.40 -3.80
C TRP A 61 -11.36 0.84 -3.11
N ARG A 62 -10.24 0.71 -2.41
CA ARG A 62 -9.56 1.81 -1.72
C ARG A 62 -8.05 1.66 -1.84
N LEU A 63 -7.34 2.77 -1.69
CA LEU A 63 -5.88 2.78 -1.80
C LEU A 63 -5.20 1.82 -0.82
N ASP A 64 -5.73 1.71 0.40
CA ASP A 64 -5.15 0.84 1.42
C ASP A 64 -5.29 -0.65 1.10
N ARG A 65 -6.04 -1.00 0.06
CA ARG A 65 -6.16 -2.39 -0.38
C ARG A 65 -5.07 -2.78 -1.37
N LEU A 66 -4.43 -1.83 -2.01
CA LEU A 66 -3.30 -2.13 -2.90
C LEU A 66 -1.98 -2.15 -2.14
N GLY A 67 -1.65 -1.08 -1.45
CA GLY A 67 -0.42 -0.98 -0.69
C GLY A 67 -0.68 -1.04 0.80
N ARG A 68 0.31 -1.51 1.56
CA ARG A 68 0.19 -1.58 3.02
C ARG A 68 0.56 -0.26 3.68
N ASN A 69 1.35 0.54 2.98
CA ASN A 69 1.71 1.89 3.38
C ASN A 69 1.97 2.69 2.12
N MET A 70 2.23 3.98 2.27
CA MET A 70 2.40 4.86 1.13
C MET A 70 3.61 4.46 0.27
N GLU A 71 4.70 4.04 0.91
CA GLU A 71 5.90 3.63 0.21
C GLU A 71 5.67 2.39 -0.65
N ASP A 72 4.98 1.38 -0.11
CA ASP A 72 4.60 0.17 -0.84
C ASP A 72 3.69 0.52 -2.01
N LEU A 73 2.72 1.40 -1.78
CA LEU A 73 1.80 1.86 -2.83
C LEU A 73 2.56 2.52 -3.98
N ILE A 74 3.49 3.41 -3.68
CA ILE A 74 4.30 4.10 -4.69
C ILE A 74 5.12 3.10 -5.50
N THR A 75 5.72 2.13 -4.85
CA THR A 75 6.51 1.10 -5.52
C THR A 75 5.64 0.31 -6.49
N LEU A 76 4.46 -0.11 -6.05
CA LEU A 76 3.53 -0.88 -6.88
C LEU A 76 3.04 -0.06 -8.07
N VAL A 77 2.64 1.19 -7.83
CA VAL A 77 2.14 2.06 -8.91
C VAL A 77 3.24 2.33 -9.93
N ASN A 78 4.47 2.55 -9.46
CA ASN A 78 5.60 2.78 -10.35
C ASN A 78 5.86 1.55 -11.23
N GLU A 79 5.83 0.36 -10.63
CA GLU A 79 6.00 -0.88 -11.37
C GLU A 79 4.90 -1.04 -12.43
N LEU A 80 3.66 -0.80 -12.07
CA LEU A 80 2.53 -0.89 -13.00
C LEU A 80 2.68 0.10 -14.16
N ASN A 81 3.03 1.34 -13.84
CA ASN A 81 3.18 2.35 -14.87
C ASN A 81 4.34 2.05 -15.82
N ASN A 82 5.43 1.47 -15.32
CA ASN A 82 6.54 1.05 -16.16
C ASN A 82 6.12 -0.04 -17.15
N ARG A 83 5.10 -0.80 -16.81
CA ARG A 83 4.56 -1.84 -17.68
C ARG A 83 3.40 -1.33 -18.55
N GLY A 84 3.09 -0.04 -18.48
CA GLY A 84 2.00 0.55 -19.22
C GLY A 84 0.62 0.27 -18.63
N VAL A 85 0.56 -0.10 -17.35
CA VAL A 85 -0.68 -0.42 -16.64
C VAL A 85 -1.02 0.75 -15.72
N SER A 86 -2.26 1.23 -15.81
CA SER A 86 -2.75 2.30 -14.95
C SER A 86 -3.33 1.72 -13.67
N PHE A 87 -3.52 2.58 -12.68
CA PHE A 87 -4.09 2.19 -11.39
C PHE A 87 -5.26 3.11 -11.06
N HIS A 88 -6.36 2.55 -10.56
CA HIS A 88 -7.54 3.34 -10.17
C HIS A 88 -8.09 2.86 -8.84
N SER A 89 -8.39 3.80 -7.95
CA SER A 89 -9.06 3.54 -6.68
C SER A 89 -10.47 4.10 -6.72
N LEU A 90 -11.46 3.27 -6.40
CA LEU A 90 -12.86 3.65 -6.51
C LEU A 90 -13.30 4.66 -5.46
N GLU A 91 -12.95 4.41 -4.21
CA GLU A 91 -13.42 5.22 -3.09
C GLU A 91 -12.89 6.65 -3.15
N GLU A 92 -11.60 6.80 -3.43
CA GLU A 92 -10.97 8.11 -3.56
C GLU A 92 -11.17 8.70 -4.95
N ASN A 93 -11.61 7.88 -5.90
CA ASN A 93 -11.78 8.27 -7.30
C ASN A 93 -10.50 8.87 -7.88
N ILE A 94 -9.43 8.16 -7.70
CA ILE A 94 -8.10 8.58 -8.14
C ILE A 94 -7.59 7.61 -9.21
N THR A 95 -7.12 8.15 -10.32
CA THR A 95 -6.45 7.38 -11.38
C THR A 95 -4.99 7.81 -11.47
N MET A 96 -4.09 6.85 -11.35
CA MET A 96 -2.66 7.11 -11.48
C MET A 96 -2.16 6.52 -12.80
N ASP A 97 -1.94 7.43 -13.74
CA ASP A 97 -1.48 7.10 -15.08
C ASP A 97 -0.40 8.10 -15.47
N LYS A 98 0.82 7.64 -15.66
CA LYS A 98 1.94 8.51 -15.98
C LYS A 98 1.82 9.19 -17.33
N SER A 99 0.92 8.72 -18.19
CA SER A 99 0.70 9.35 -19.49
C SER A 99 -0.06 10.67 -19.37
N SER A 100 -0.73 10.92 -18.25
CA SER A 100 -1.47 12.16 -18.03
C SER A 100 -0.75 13.07 -17.06
N SER A 101 -0.93 14.39 -17.21
CA SER A 101 -0.35 15.37 -16.31
C SER A 101 -0.89 15.21 -14.89
N THR A 102 -2.19 14.97 -14.77
CA THR A 102 -2.84 14.75 -13.47
C THR A 102 -2.30 13.49 -12.79
N GLY A 103 -2.13 12.41 -13.53
CA GLY A 103 -1.58 11.17 -12.99
C GLY A 103 -0.14 11.34 -12.50
N GLN A 104 0.67 12.07 -13.26
CA GLN A 104 2.04 12.39 -12.83
C GLN A 104 2.06 13.21 -11.55
N LEU A 105 1.19 14.21 -11.46
CA LEU A 105 1.10 15.04 -10.26
C LEU A 105 0.71 14.20 -9.05
N LEU A 106 -0.30 13.36 -9.17
CA LEU A 106 -0.73 12.48 -8.09
C LEU A 106 0.39 11.54 -7.65
N PHE A 107 1.12 10.97 -8.60
CA PHE A 107 2.24 10.10 -8.29
C PHE A 107 3.31 10.85 -7.48
N HIS A 108 3.67 12.06 -7.91
CA HIS A 108 4.67 12.87 -7.22
C HIS A 108 4.20 13.28 -5.83
N LEU A 109 2.92 13.61 -5.69
CA LEU A 109 2.35 13.95 -4.38
C LEU A 109 2.45 12.77 -3.41
N PHE A 110 2.08 11.59 -3.86
CA PHE A 110 2.15 10.41 -3.00
C PHE A 110 3.60 10.04 -2.67
N ALA A 111 4.52 10.23 -3.61
CA ALA A 111 5.94 10.01 -3.34
C ALA A 111 6.45 10.98 -2.26
N ALA A 112 6.02 12.24 -2.33
CA ALA A 112 6.36 13.24 -1.32
C ALA A 112 5.77 12.88 0.05
N PHE A 113 4.53 12.41 0.08
CA PHE A 113 3.91 11.95 1.33
C PHE A 113 4.65 10.76 1.92
N ALA A 114 5.07 9.80 1.09
CA ALA A 114 5.83 8.65 1.56
C ALA A 114 7.14 9.08 2.21
N GLU A 115 7.84 10.01 1.59
CA GLU A 115 9.08 10.56 2.13
C GLU A 115 8.82 11.29 3.45
N PHE A 116 7.76 12.09 3.50
CA PHE A 116 7.36 12.80 4.71
C PHE A 116 7.07 11.83 5.86
N GLU A 117 6.29 10.78 5.59
CA GLU A 117 5.99 9.77 6.61
C GLU A 117 7.25 9.11 7.15
N ARG A 118 8.18 8.78 6.25
CA ARG A 118 9.45 8.16 6.63
C ARG A 118 10.26 9.09 7.53
N ASN A 119 10.37 10.36 7.15
CA ASN A 119 11.11 11.36 7.93
C ASN A 119 10.46 11.57 9.30
N LEU A 120 9.13 11.60 9.34
CA LEU A 120 8.39 11.76 10.59
C LEU A 120 8.63 10.57 11.53
N ILE A 121 8.65 9.36 11.01
CA ILE A 121 8.96 8.16 11.80
C ILE A 121 10.38 8.24 12.34
N LEU A 122 11.34 8.66 11.54
CA LEU A 122 12.73 8.81 11.97
C LEU A 122 12.85 9.87 13.07
N GLU A 123 12.18 10.99 12.95
CA GLU A 123 12.17 12.05 13.96
C GLU A 123 11.60 11.55 15.28
N ARG A 124 10.46 10.84 15.24
CA ARG A 124 9.84 10.27 16.42
C ARG A 124 10.78 9.26 17.09
N SER A 125 11.43 8.43 16.30
CA SER A 125 12.38 7.45 16.81
C SER A 125 13.57 8.12 17.48
N SER A 126 14.12 9.16 16.85
CA SER A 126 15.24 9.92 17.43
C SER A 126 14.83 10.60 18.73
N ALA A 127 13.69 11.27 18.74
CA ALA A 127 13.17 11.94 19.93
C ALA A 127 12.93 10.94 21.05
N GLY A 128 12.40 9.77 20.73
CA GLY A 128 12.19 8.71 21.70
C GLY A 128 13.49 8.20 22.30
N ARG A 129 14.52 8.02 21.48
CA ARG A 129 15.83 7.58 21.96
C ARG A 129 16.48 8.62 22.86
N ILE A 130 16.41 9.89 22.49
CA ILE A 130 16.95 10.97 23.31
C ILE A 130 16.25 11.02 24.66
N ALA A 131 14.94 10.96 24.67
CA ALA A 131 14.17 10.95 25.91
C ALA A 131 14.50 9.75 26.79
N ALA A 132 14.65 8.57 26.19
CA ALA A 132 14.99 7.36 26.91
C ALA A 132 16.38 7.45 27.55
N ARG A 133 17.35 7.99 26.83
CA ARG A 133 18.71 8.20 27.35
C ARG A 133 18.72 9.18 28.50
N ALA A 134 17.94 10.24 28.41
CA ALA A 134 17.82 11.22 29.48
C ALA A 134 17.27 10.60 30.76
N ARG A 135 16.51 9.52 30.67
CA ARG A 135 15.99 8.77 31.79
C ARG A 135 16.85 7.57 32.20
N GLY A 136 18.04 7.44 31.60
CA GLY A 136 18.93 6.33 31.86
C GLY A 136 18.58 5.04 31.11
N ARG A 137 17.71 5.13 30.11
CA ARG A 137 17.35 3.99 29.25
C ARG A 137 18.06 4.12 27.92
N TYR A 138 18.50 3.01 27.40
CA TYR A 138 19.19 2.99 26.12
C TYR A 138 18.43 2.13 25.13
N GLY A 139 18.51 2.50 23.87
CA GLY A 139 17.89 1.74 22.81
C GLY A 139 18.50 0.37 22.62
N GLY A 140 17.76 -0.51 21.94
CA GLY A 140 18.19 -1.87 21.71
C GLY A 140 17.79 -2.82 22.81
N ARG A 141 18.49 -3.94 22.89
CA ARG A 141 18.15 -4.96 23.85
C ARG A 141 18.47 -4.47 25.29
N PRO A 142 17.50 -4.58 26.21
CA PRO A 142 17.76 -4.19 27.60
C PRO A 142 18.86 -5.05 28.22
N GLU A 143 19.67 -4.44 29.09
CA GLU A 143 20.65 -5.17 29.84
C GLU A 143 19.95 -6.02 30.90
N LYS A 144 20.57 -7.13 31.16
CA LYS A 144 19.98 -8.03 32.12
C LYS A 144 20.17 -7.59 33.55
N LEU A 145 20.93 -6.66 34.05
CA LEU A 145 21.20 -6.24 35.36
C LEU A 145 20.34 -5.43 36.11
N ASN A 146 20.39 -5.69 36.01
CA ASN A 146 20.12 -5.11 36.47
C ASN A 146 19.56 -4.49 37.05
N LYS A 147 19.37 -4.60 37.48
CA LYS A 147 18.95 -4.17 37.74
C LYS A 147 18.69 -3.29 38.28
N GLN A 148 18.87 -3.16 38.44
CA GLN A 148 18.83 -2.34 38.81
C GLN A 148 18.61 -1.63 38.89
N ASP A 149 18.50 -1.80 39.19
CA ASP A 149 18.57 -1.34 38.81
C ASP A 149 18.09 -0.98 38.49
#